data_a6f4f2239d496857fd7e2314c74b2e7a
#
_entry.id   a6f4f2239d496857fd7e2314c74b2e7a
#
_cell.length_a   1.000
_cell.length_b   1.000
_cell.length_c   1.000
_cell.angle_alpha   90.00
_cell.angle_beta   90.00
_cell.angle_gamma   90.00
#
_symmetry.space_group_name_H-M   'P 1'
#
loop_
_entity.id
_entity.type
_entity.pdbx_description
1 polymer ?
#
loop_
_entity_poly.entity_id
_entity_poly.type
_entity_poly.pdbx_seq_one_letter_code
_entity_poly.pdbx_strand_id
1 'polypeptide(L)'
;MKDIKQTLLNRRSTRRYERESIPSEQMEFIYDAIRNTPTSYNGQQFSVIDVTDQTIKEKLYELTQQKQIKTCNHFLVFCADYNKIRTIAKAKDIEMPPFEHTADGVIVGIVDASLAMMSAVVAAESCGLGTCCIGYTRTA
;
A
#
# COMPACT_ATOMS: atom_id res chain seq x y z
N MET A 1 -21.65 -1.84 1.42
CA MET A 1 -20.54 -2.27 0.54
C MET A 1 -21.07 -2.69 -0.82
N LYS A 2 -20.35 -2.38 -1.89
CA LYS A 2 -20.71 -2.86 -3.24
C LYS A 2 -20.38 -4.35 -3.38
N ASP A 3 -21.11 -5.04 -4.27
CA ASP A 3 -20.78 -6.41 -4.67
C ASP A 3 -19.36 -6.48 -5.28
N ILE A 4 -18.64 -7.57 -5.02
CA ILE A 4 -17.26 -7.76 -5.47
C ILE A 4 -17.14 -7.69 -7.00
N LYS A 5 -18.10 -8.29 -7.73
CA LYS A 5 -18.11 -8.25 -9.18
C LYS A 5 -18.25 -6.82 -9.70
N GLN A 6 -19.16 -6.04 -9.13
CA GLN A 6 -19.35 -4.63 -9.48
C GLN A 6 -18.12 -3.80 -9.15
N THR A 7 -17.49 -4.06 -7.99
CA THR A 7 -16.26 -3.37 -7.56
C THR A 7 -15.14 -3.58 -8.57
N LEU A 8 -14.87 -4.82 -8.94
CA LEU A 8 -13.78 -5.15 -9.87
C LEU A 8 -14.02 -4.62 -11.29
N LEU A 9 -15.26 -4.76 -11.81
CA LEU A 9 -15.57 -4.36 -13.18
C LEU A 9 -15.70 -2.85 -13.36
N ASN A 10 -16.07 -2.12 -12.31
CA ASN A 10 -16.26 -0.66 -12.37
C ASN A 10 -15.07 0.12 -11.80
N ARG A 11 -14.04 -0.56 -11.31
CA ARG A 11 -12.84 0.09 -10.76
C ARG A 11 -12.19 1.01 -11.82
N ARG A 12 -11.90 2.23 -11.41
CA ARG A 12 -11.20 3.21 -12.26
C ARG A 12 -10.28 4.10 -11.42
N SER A 13 -9.25 4.65 -12.03
CA SER A 13 -8.37 5.61 -11.38
C SER A 13 -9.08 6.95 -11.15
N THR A 14 -9.43 7.24 -9.91
CA THR A 14 -10.02 8.49 -9.47
C THR A 14 -8.92 9.46 -9.06
N ARG A 15 -8.89 10.67 -9.64
CA ARG A 15 -7.82 11.67 -9.41
C ARG A 15 -8.32 12.98 -8.81
N ARG A 16 -9.61 13.06 -8.49
CA ARG A 16 -10.24 14.18 -7.78
C ARG A 16 -11.00 13.61 -6.61
N TYR A 17 -10.75 14.15 -5.44
CA TYR A 17 -11.29 13.65 -4.18
C TYR A 17 -12.09 14.75 -3.48
N GLU A 18 -13.09 14.35 -2.75
CA GLU A 18 -13.84 15.20 -1.82
C GLU A 18 -13.01 15.43 -0.56
N ARG A 19 -13.30 16.51 0.16
CA ARG A 19 -12.57 16.87 1.38
C ARG A 19 -13.13 16.22 2.65
N GLU A 20 -14.18 15.44 2.51
CA GLU A 20 -14.79 14.73 3.63
C GLU A 20 -13.82 13.68 4.18
N SER A 21 -13.76 13.59 5.50
CA SER A 21 -12.95 12.56 6.15
C SER A 21 -13.53 11.17 5.90
N ILE A 22 -12.67 10.19 5.67
CA ILE A 22 -13.09 8.80 5.56
C ILE A 22 -13.42 8.28 6.96
N PRO A 23 -14.59 7.64 7.17
CA PRO A 23 -14.93 7.04 8.45
C PRO A 23 -13.89 6.02 8.92
N SER A 24 -13.55 6.05 10.20
CA SER A 24 -12.53 5.16 10.78
C SER A 24 -12.82 3.67 10.54
N GLU A 25 -14.08 3.27 10.59
CA GLU A 25 -14.51 1.89 10.30
C GLU A 25 -14.13 1.45 8.87
N GLN A 26 -14.26 2.34 7.89
CA GLN A 26 -13.87 2.05 6.52
C GLN A 26 -12.35 1.94 6.38
N MET A 27 -11.58 2.78 7.08
CA MET A 27 -10.12 2.69 7.09
C MET A 27 -9.64 1.41 7.79
N GLU A 28 -10.24 1.02 8.91
CA GLU A 28 -9.93 -0.26 9.56
C GLU A 28 -10.20 -1.45 8.65
N PHE A 29 -11.32 -1.45 7.93
CA PHE A 29 -11.60 -2.50 6.94
C PHE A 29 -10.54 -2.56 5.83
N ILE A 30 -10.05 -1.40 5.35
CA ILE A 30 -8.96 -1.34 4.36
C ILE A 30 -7.66 -1.92 4.97
N TYR A 31 -7.33 -1.56 6.20
CA TYR A 31 -6.15 -2.10 6.89
C TYR A 31 -6.26 -3.60 7.12
N ASP A 32 -7.43 -4.10 7.46
CA ASP A 32 -7.68 -5.54 7.62
C ASP A 32 -7.55 -6.29 6.29
N ALA A 33 -8.04 -5.72 5.18
CA ALA A 33 -7.83 -6.28 3.86
C ALA A 33 -6.34 -6.36 3.49
N ILE A 34 -5.55 -5.34 3.85
CA ILE A 34 -4.08 -5.34 3.68
C ILE A 34 -3.45 -6.44 4.53
N ARG A 35 -3.81 -6.55 5.82
CA ARG A 35 -3.27 -7.56 6.75
C ARG A 35 -3.57 -8.99 6.32
N ASN A 36 -4.71 -9.22 5.68
CA ASN A 36 -5.14 -10.54 5.20
C ASN A 36 -4.65 -10.87 3.78
N THR A 37 -3.79 -10.04 3.20
CA THR A 37 -3.20 -10.32 1.88
C THR A 37 -2.27 -11.54 1.95
N PRO A 38 -2.40 -12.51 1.03
CA PRO A 38 -1.45 -13.61 0.95
C PRO A 38 -0.06 -13.10 0.56
N THR A 39 0.97 -13.70 1.14
CA THR A 39 2.37 -13.36 0.84
C THR A 39 3.20 -14.60 0.59
N SER A 40 4.29 -14.47 -0.15
CA SER A 40 5.23 -15.56 -0.41
C SER A 40 5.77 -16.11 0.90
N TYR A 41 5.62 -17.42 1.11
CA TYR A 41 6.05 -18.13 2.32
C TYR A 41 5.47 -17.58 3.64
N ASN A 42 4.38 -16.82 3.57
CA ASN A 42 3.87 -16.03 4.70
C ASN A 42 4.95 -15.08 5.28
N GLY A 43 5.86 -14.62 4.44
CA GLY A 43 6.99 -13.78 4.85
C GLY A 43 6.59 -12.34 5.16
N GLN A 44 5.43 -11.89 4.68
CA GLN A 44 4.90 -10.54 4.92
C GLN A 44 5.94 -9.45 4.60
N GLN A 45 6.60 -9.59 3.45
CA GLN A 45 7.78 -8.80 3.05
C GLN A 45 7.38 -7.43 2.48
N PHE A 46 6.44 -6.79 3.14
CA PHE A 46 6.00 -5.44 2.80
C PHE A 46 5.66 -4.64 4.06
N SER A 47 5.74 -3.33 3.94
CA SER A 47 5.21 -2.38 4.92
C SER A 47 4.34 -1.36 4.22
N VAL A 48 3.35 -0.84 4.93
CA VAL A 48 2.48 0.21 4.44
C VAL A 48 2.57 1.41 5.37
N ILE A 49 2.84 2.58 4.80
CA ILE A 49 2.87 3.85 5.52
C ILE A 49 1.65 4.65 5.09
N ASP A 50 0.79 4.99 6.04
CA ASP A 50 -0.34 5.89 5.78
C ASP A 50 0.07 7.34 6.05
N VAL A 51 0.17 8.13 4.99
CA VAL A 51 0.53 9.53 5.05
C VAL A 51 -0.73 10.38 5.06
N THR A 52 -1.10 10.87 6.23
CA THR A 52 -2.24 11.78 6.45
C THR A 52 -1.81 13.23 6.66
N ASP A 53 -0.57 13.45 7.09
CA ASP A 53 -0.01 14.79 7.32
C ASP A 53 0.06 15.60 6.01
N GLN A 54 -0.58 16.76 6.00
CA GLN A 54 -0.69 17.60 4.82
C GLN A 54 0.66 18.17 4.38
N THR A 55 1.54 18.50 5.33
CA THR A 55 2.88 19.05 5.03
C THR A 55 3.74 18.00 4.32
N ILE A 56 3.65 16.74 4.76
CA ILE A 56 4.36 15.63 4.12
C ILE A 56 3.79 15.38 2.71
N LYS A 57 2.46 15.39 2.55
CA LYS A 57 1.83 15.21 1.23
C LYS A 57 2.20 16.34 0.25
N GLU A 58 2.36 17.56 0.71
CA GLU A 58 2.81 18.68 -0.11
C GLU A 58 4.27 18.52 -0.57
N LYS A 59 5.16 18.10 0.32
CA LYS A 59 6.55 17.77 -0.05
C LYS A 59 6.62 16.64 -1.07
N LEU A 60 5.83 15.59 -0.89
CA LEU A 60 5.74 14.48 -1.85
C LEU A 60 5.20 14.95 -3.20
N TYR A 61 4.24 15.87 -3.21
CA TYR A 61 3.77 16.49 -4.44
C TYR A 61 4.87 17.30 -5.14
N GLU A 62 5.66 18.06 -4.42
CA GLU A 62 6.77 18.83 -5.01
C GLU A 62 7.78 17.92 -5.72
N LEU A 63 8.07 16.76 -5.14
CA LEU A 63 8.99 15.76 -5.71
C LEU A 63 8.39 15.03 -6.93
N THR A 64 7.11 14.69 -6.87
CA THR A 64 6.48 13.76 -7.83
C THR A 64 5.62 14.45 -8.88
N GLN A 65 5.20 15.69 -8.64
CA GLN A 65 4.24 16.48 -9.42
C GLN A 65 2.85 15.79 -9.56
N GLN A 66 2.55 14.80 -8.70
CA GLN A 66 1.28 14.06 -8.70
C GLN A 66 0.25 14.78 -7.81
N LYS A 67 -0.60 15.61 -8.41
CA LYS A 67 -1.57 16.49 -7.71
C LYS A 67 -2.48 15.72 -6.74
N GLN A 68 -2.85 14.48 -7.05
CA GLN A 68 -3.72 13.65 -6.22
C GLN A 68 -3.10 13.30 -4.88
N ILE A 69 -1.78 13.31 -4.72
CA ILE A 69 -1.11 13.05 -3.43
C ILE A 69 -1.51 14.11 -2.39
N LYS A 70 -1.47 15.40 -2.78
CA LYS A 70 -1.81 16.47 -1.83
C LYS A 70 -3.30 16.66 -1.59
N THR A 71 -4.15 16.05 -2.43
CA THR A 71 -5.61 16.23 -2.35
C THR A 71 -6.36 15.04 -1.78
N CYS A 72 -5.72 13.86 -1.68
CA CYS A 72 -6.33 12.68 -1.07
C CYS A 72 -6.39 12.81 0.46
N ASN A 73 -7.32 12.08 1.09
CA ASN A 73 -7.40 11.98 2.54
C ASN A 73 -6.23 11.14 3.07
N HIS A 74 -6.04 9.95 2.51
CA HIS A 74 -5.00 9.00 2.87
C HIS A 74 -4.11 8.72 1.66
N PHE A 75 -2.80 8.77 1.83
CA PHE A 75 -1.83 8.36 0.84
C PHE A 75 -1.05 7.16 1.37
N LEU A 76 -1.45 5.96 0.93
CA LEU A 76 -0.83 4.70 1.36
C LEU A 76 0.40 4.40 0.51
N VAL A 77 1.57 4.37 1.13
CA VAL A 77 2.84 3.99 0.49
C VAL A 77 3.13 2.53 0.76
N PHE A 78 3.14 1.72 -0.28
CA PHE A 78 3.43 0.28 -0.21
C PHE A 78 4.90 0.05 -0.51
N CYS A 79 5.63 -0.48 0.45
CA CYS A 79 7.07 -0.70 0.38
C CYS A 79 7.38 -2.19 0.42
N ALA A 80 8.27 -2.67 -0.45
CA ALA A 80 8.96 -3.94 -0.22
C ALA A 80 9.86 -3.77 1.03
N ASP A 81 9.68 -4.62 2.04
CA ASP A 81 10.35 -4.44 3.34
C ASP A 81 10.81 -5.78 3.92
N TYR A 82 12.11 -5.98 3.94
CA TYR A 82 12.78 -7.15 4.53
C TYR A 82 13.28 -6.90 5.96
N ASN A 83 13.21 -5.66 6.44
CA ASN A 83 13.77 -5.30 7.73
C ASN A 83 13.07 -6.01 8.90
N LYS A 84 11.76 -6.25 8.79
CA LYS A 84 11.00 -7.01 9.80
C LYS A 84 11.55 -8.43 9.97
N ILE A 85 11.71 -9.15 8.86
CA ILE A 85 12.24 -10.52 8.86
C ILE A 85 13.67 -10.55 9.41
N ARG A 86 14.52 -9.63 8.99
CA ARG A 86 15.89 -9.53 9.50
C ARG A 86 15.95 -9.26 11.00
N THR A 87 15.08 -8.38 11.48
CA THR A 87 14.99 -8.07 12.92
C THR A 87 14.58 -9.31 13.72
N ILE A 88 13.59 -10.06 13.21
CA ILE A 88 13.14 -11.30 13.87
C ILE A 88 14.23 -12.37 13.82
N ALA A 89 14.87 -12.57 12.68
CA ALA A 89 15.97 -13.55 12.53
C ALA A 89 17.12 -13.24 13.48
N LYS A 90 17.54 -11.98 13.53
CA LYS A 90 18.59 -11.52 14.47
C LYS A 90 18.20 -11.77 15.94
N ALA A 91 16.96 -11.51 16.32
CA ALA A 91 16.46 -11.76 17.67
C ALA A 91 16.41 -13.26 18.03
N LYS A 92 16.44 -14.15 17.04
CA LYS A 92 16.43 -15.61 17.20
C LYS A 92 17.77 -16.27 16.88
N ASP A 93 18.84 -15.48 16.71
CA ASP A 93 20.17 -15.95 16.31
C ASP A 93 20.15 -16.81 15.02
N ILE A 94 19.25 -16.46 14.08
CA ILE A 94 19.15 -17.12 12.77
C ILE A 94 19.95 -16.28 11.77
N GLU A 95 20.96 -16.89 11.16
CA GLU A 95 21.68 -16.26 10.05
C GLU A 95 20.80 -16.24 8.80
N MET A 96 20.57 -15.06 8.26
CA MET A 96 19.85 -14.88 7.00
C MET A 96 20.81 -14.50 5.88
N PRO A 97 20.76 -15.18 4.72
CA PRO A 97 21.49 -14.73 3.56
C PRO A 97 20.99 -13.34 3.11
N PRO A 98 21.78 -12.60 2.31
CA PRO A 98 21.39 -11.30 1.77
C PRO A 98 20.34 -11.45 0.67
N PHE A 99 19.18 -11.97 1.06
CA PHE A 99 18.08 -12.36 0.17
C PHE A 99 17.57 -11.19 -0.68
N GLU A 100 17.51 -10.00 -0.11
CA GLU A 100 17.06 -8.78 -0.81
C GLU A 100 17.98 -8.33 -1.96
N HIS A 101 19.19 -8.87 -2.04
CA HIS A 101 20.12 -8.62 -3.15
C HIS A 101 20.01 -9.68 -4.25
N THR A 102 19.13 -10.67 -4.07
CA THR A 102 18.82 -11.67 -5.10
C THR A 102 17.67 -11.20 -5.98
N ALA A 103 17.63 -11.68 -7.23
CA ALA A 103 16.53 -11.40 -8.14
C ALA A 103 15.20 -11.90 -7.55
N ASP A 104 15.20 -13.07 -6.90
CA ASP A 104 14.04 -13.65 -6.25
C ASP A 104 13.54 -12.75 -5.09
N GLY A 105 14.45 -12.28 -4.24
CA GLY A 105 14.13 -11.35 -3.16
C GLY A 105 13.45 -10.09 -3.68
N VAL A 106 14.04 -9.43 -4.67
CA VAL A 106 13.45 -8.22 -5.26
C VAL A 106 12.05 -8.48 -5.81
N ILE A 107 11.85 -9.59 -6.54
CA ILE A 107 10.57 -9.96 -7.13
C ILE A 107 9.53 -10.21 -6.02
N VAL A 108 9.87 -11.01 -5.02
CA VAL A 108 8.94 -11.38 -3.93
C VAL A 108 8.45 -10.14 -3.16
N GLY A 109 9.36 -9.24 -2.80
CA GLY A 109 8.96 -8.00 -2.09
C GLY A 109 8.04 -7.10 -2.91
N ILE A 110 8.31 -6.97 -4.22
CA ILE A 110 7.45 -6.20 -5.12
C ILE A 110 6.08 -6.87 -5.28
N VAL A 111 6.04 -8.18 -5.43
CA VAL A 111 4.79 -8.93 -5.58
C VAL A 111 3.95 -8.82 -4.31
N ASP A 112 4.52 -9.07 -3.13
CA ASP A 112 3.81 -8.96 -1.86
C ASP A 112 3.22 -7.56 -1.64
N ALA A 113 4.03 -6.52 -1.87
CA ALA A 113 3.57 -5.13 -1.77
C ALA A 113 2.47 -4.80 -2.80
N SER A 114 2.55 -5.35 -4.02
CA SER A 114 1.55 -5.13 -5.08
C SER A 114 0.23 -5.83 -4.78
N LEU A 115 0.27 -7.05 -4.22
CA LEU A 115 -0.92 -7.76 -3.77
C LEU A 115 -1.61 -7.01 -2.63
N ALA A 116 -0.85 -6.52 -1.65
CA ALA A 116 -1.36 -5.73 -0.54
C ALA A 116 -1.99 -4.41 -1.03
N MET A 117 -1.37 -3.75 -2.00
CA MET A 117 -1.93 -2.55 -2.63
C MET A 117 -3.24 -2.86 -3.34
N MET A 118 -3.34 -3.98 -4.07
CA MET A 118 -4.58 -4.34 -4.75
C MET A 118 -5.70 -4.72 -3.77
N SER A 119 -5.37 -5.38 -2.65
CA SER A 119 -6.32 -5.64 -1.56
C SER A 119 -6.90 -4.33 -1.00
N ALA A 120 -6.05 -3.32 -0.75
CA ALA A 120 -6.49 -2.00 -0.31
C ALA A 120 -7.39 -1.31 -1.35
N VAL A 121 -7.04 -1.38 -2.63
CA VAL A 121 -7.84 -0.79 -3.73
C VAL A 121 -9.22 -1.41 -3.77
N VAL A 122 -9.32 -2.75 -3.75
CA VAL A 122 -10.62 -3.45 -3.80
C VAL A 122 -11.46 -3.13 -2.55
N ALA A 123 -10.86 -3.14 -1.37
CA ALA A 123 -11.56 -2.79 -0.13
C ALA A 123 -12.09 -1.35 -0.17
N ALA A 124 -11.26 -0.38 -0.53
CA ALA A 124 -11.66 1.02 -0.63
C ALA A 124 -12.80 1.24 -1.64
N GLU A 125 -12.68 0.68 -2.84
CA GLU A 125 -13.71 0.83 -3.89
C GLU A 125 -15.02 0.09 -3.53
N SER A 126 -14.96 -0.98 -2.77
CA SER A 126 -16.16 -1.65 -2.25
C SER A 126 -16.92 -0.79 -1.24
N CYS A 127 -16.21 0.07 -0.49
CA CYS A 127 -16.78 1.09 0.38
C CYS A 127 -17.29 2.33 -0.37
N GLY A 128 -17.10 2.40 -1.69
CA GLY A 128 -17.49 3.55 -2.50
C GLY A 128 -16.44 4.65 -2.57
N LEU A 129 -15.26 4.43 -2.02
CA LEU A 129 -14.14 5.36 -2.11
C LEU A 129 -13.47 5.29 -3.48
N GLY A 130 -12.91 6.41 -3.93
CA GLY A 130 -12.14 6.46 -5.17
C GLY A 130 -10.67 6.23 -4.91
N THR A 131 -10.00 5.46 -5.78
CA THR A 131 -8.58 5.13 -5.66
C THR A 131 -7.79 5.51 -6.91
N CYS A 132 -6.47 5.74 -6.75
CA CYS A 132 -5.53 5.92 -7.85
C CYS A 132 -4.15 5.41 -7.46
N CYS A 133 -3.70 4.32 -8.08
CA CYS A 133 -2.33 3.84 -7.91
C CYS A 133 -1.34 4.80 -8.58
N ILE A 134 -0.25 5.12 -7.89
CA ILE A 134 0.82 6.00 -8.35
C ILE A 134 2.13 5.21 -8.37
N GLY A 135 2.72 5.06 -9.56
CA GLY A 135 4.00 4.35 -9.73
C GLY A 135 5.23 5.25 -9.82
N TYR A 136 5.04 6.56 -9.90
CA TYR A 136 6.12 7.51 -10.16
C TYR A 136 7.01 7.78 -8.93
N THR A 137 6.52 7.47 -7.74
CA THR A 137 7.24 7.70 -6.47
C THR A 137 8.51 6.85 -6.31
N ARG A 138 8.68 5.80 -7.10
CA ARG A 138 9.86 4.92 -7.04
C ARG A 138 11.17 5.56 -7.52
N THR A 139 11.10 6.72 -8.17
CA THR A 139 12.25 7.44 -8.73
C THR A 139 12.46 8.81 -8.09
N ALA A 140 11.66 9.15 -7.09
CA ALA A 140 11.73 10.43 -6.38
C ALA A 140 12.70 10.36 -5.20
#